data_a7c412d9ca4d8dc3ce6c1a6444735f58
#
_entry.id   a7c412d9ca4d8dc3ce6c1a6444735f58
#
_cell.length_a   1.000
_cell.length_b   1.000
_cell.length_c   1.000
_cell.angle_alpha   90.00
_cell.angle_beta   90.00
_cell.angle_gamma   90.00
#
_symmetry.space_group_name_H-M   'P 1'
#
loop_
_entity.id
_entity.type
_entity.pdbx_description
1 polymer ?
#
loop_
_entity_poly.entity_id
_entity_poly.type
_entity_poly.pdbx_seq_one_letter_code
_entity_poly.pdbx_strand_id
1 'polypeptide(L)'
;PGRPDAFQASGRPQINPSNNQSVRTKGTKMSYPDDRQYSEDHEWISAGSPARVGITEFAARALDEAVYVDLPEVGSEVTAGQACGEIESVKSVSDLVAPAGGKVVAVNQDVVDDPKLATDDPHGTWLYEIEVAERPELMDSAAYEAFAKEA
;
A
#
# COMPACT_ATOMS: atom_id res chain seq x y z
N PRO A 1 32.17 -15.10 2.29
CA PRO A 1 32.37 -15.50 1.77
C PRO A 1 31.98 -15.87 1.53
N GLY A 2 32.28 -14.99 2.00
CA GLY A 2 32.17 -15.33 1.26
C GLY A 2 31.85 -15.54 1.36
N ARG A 3 31.57 -15.02 1.57
CA ARG A 3 31.43 -15.32 1.29
C ARG A 3 31.09 -15.52 1.42
N PRO A 4 31.18 -14.87 1.53
CA PRO A 4 30.90 -15.17 1.31
C PRO A 4 30.45 -15.39 1.51
N ASP A 5 30.57 -14.85 1.92
CA ASP A 5 30.29 -15.20 1.63
C ASP A 5 29.82 -15.30 1.92
N ALA A 6 29.89 -14.60 2.30
CA ALA A 6 29.57 -14.83 2.02
C ALA A 6 29.20 -14.86 2.33
N PHE A 7 28.94 -14.68 2.90
CA PHE A 7 28.68 -14.91 2.67
C PHE A 7 28.22 -15.02 3.14
N GLN A 8 27.92 -14.11 3.46
CA GLN A 8 27.67 -14.42 3.32
C GLN A 8 27.14 -14.56 3.51
N ALA A 9 27.35 -13.92 4.13
CA ALA A 9 26.95 -14.21 3.82
C ALA A 9 26.47 -14.31 4.12
N SER A 10 26.34 -13.90 4.62
CA SER A 10 25.95 -14.22 4.30
C SER A 10 25.30 -14.30 4.28
N GLY A 11 25.07 -13.77 4.60
CA GLY A 11 24.48 -13.98 3.88
C GLY A 11 23.77 -13.94 3.87
N ARG A 12 23.49 -13.35 3.99
CA ARG A 12 22.85 -13.50 3.43
C ARG A 12 22.55 -13.14 3.05
N PRO A 13 22.62 -12.60 3.14
CA PRO A 13 22.29 -12.31 2.33
C PRO A 13 21.79 -11.92 2.28
N GLN A 14 21.65 -11.15 2.49
CA GLN A 14 21.32 -11.05 1.97
C GLN A 14 21.00 -10.75 1.65
N ILE A 15 21.03 -10.13 1.95
CA ILE A 15 20.69 -10.10 1.15
C ILE A 15 20.55 -9.65 1.19
N ASN A 16 20.47 -8.85 1.30
CA ASN A 16 20.36 -8.72 0.72
C ASN A 16 20.04 -8.33 0.69
N PRO A 17 19.96 -7.92 0.74
CA PRO A 17 19.60 -7.75 0.11
C PRO A 17 19.47 -7.41 -0.10
N SER A 18 19.41 -6.88 -0.08
CA SER A 18 19.37 -6.89 -0.79
C SER A 18 19.39 -6.94 -1.27
N ASN A 19 19.34 -6.68 -1.32
CA ASN A 19 19.34 -7.00 -2.17
C ASN A 19 19.06 -7.24 -2.62
N ASN A 20 18.82 -6.90 -2.65
CA ASN A 20 18.45 -7.25 -3.40
C ASN A 20 18.02 -7.25 -3.77
N GLN A 21 17.80 -6.86 -3.85
CA GLN A 21 17.36 -6.97 -4.54
C GLN A 21 17.08 -7.00 -5.13
N SER A 22 17.26 -6.71 -5.15
CA SER A 22 17.09 -6.86 -5.97
C SER A 22 16.68 -7.06 -6.94
N VAL A 23 17.25 -7.15 -7.19
CA VAL A 23 16.75 -7.16 -8.45
C VAL A 23 15.68 -8.12 -8.58
N ARG A 24 14.68 -7.79 -9.12
CA ARG A 24 13.60 -8.54 -9.18
C ARG A 24 13.13 -8.69 -10.52
N THR A 25 12.68 -9.82 -10.92
CA THR A 25 12.09 -10.00 -12.19
C THR A 25 10.74 -9.40 -12.21
N LYS A 26 10.45 -8.65 -13.24
CA LYS A 26 9.24 -8.03 -13.30
C LYS A 26 8.17 -8.94 -13.60
N GLY A 27 7.02 -8.73 -13.05
CA GLY A 27 5.81 -9.44 -13.35
C GLY A 27 5.71 -10.81 -12.77
N THR A 28 6.71 -11.29 -12.08
CA THR A 28 6.65 -12.60 -11.54
C THR A 28 6.00 -12.64 -10.21
N LYS A 29 6.31 -11.69 -9.33
CA LYS A 29 5.82 -11.77 -7.99
C LYS A 29 5.77 -10.41 -7.36
N MET A 30 4.66 -10.10 -6.72
CA MET A 30 4.54 -8.87 -5.98
C MET A 30 4.97 -9.11 -4.55
N SER A 31 5.57 -8.09 -3.96
CA SER A 31 6.03 -8.14 -2.60
C SER A 31 5.19 -7.21 -1.78
N TYR A 32 4.71 -7.69 -0.65
CA TYR A 32 3.88 -6.88 0.24
C TYR A 32 4.59 -6.71 1.57
N PRO A 33 4.86 -5.47 1.99
CA PRO A 33 5.55 -5.23 3.27
C PRO A 33 4.83 -5.89 4.43
N ASP A 34 5.59 -6.38 5.39
CA ASP A 34 5.02 -7.08 6.54
C ASP A 34 4.90 -6.20 7.77
N ASP A 35 5.09 -4.89 7.61
CA ASP A 35 4.97 -3.92 8.69
C ASP A 35 3.62 -3.24 8.71
N ARG A 36 2.65 -3.75 7.96
CA ARG A 36 1.33 -3.14 7.84
C ARG A 36 0.29 -4.21 7.60
N GLN A 37 -0.97 -3.79 7.56
CA GLN A 37 -2.09 -4.70 7.32
C GLN A 37 -2.79 -4.33 6.02
N TYR A 38 -3.65 -5.23 5.54
CA TYR A 38 -4.24 -5.10 4.20
C TYR A 38 -5.72 -5.45 4.24
N SER A 39 -6.49 -4.74 3.40
CA SER A 39 -7.92 -4.99 3.29
C SER A 39 -8.23 -5.75 2.01
N GLU A 40 -9.46 -6.29 1.95
CA GLU A 40 -9.93 -6.98 0.74
C GLU A 40 -10.11 -6.03 -0.43
N ASP A 41 -10.12 -4.74 -0.16
CA ASP A 41 -10.24 -3.72 -1.20
C ASP A 41 -8.89 -3.28 -1.73
N HIS A 42 -7.85 -4.02 -1.38
CA HIS A 42 -6.49 -3.80 -1.88
C HIS A 42 -5.90 -2.47 -1.44
N GLU A 43 -6.10 -2.18 -0.15
CA GLU A 43 -5.49 -1.02 0.47
C GLU A 43 -4.68 -1.48 1.67
N TRP A 44 -3.62 -0.74 1.96
CA TRP A 44 -2.81 -1.05 3.14
C TRP A 44 -3.01 0.04 4.19
N ILE A 45 -2.79 -0.34 5.43
CA ILE A 45 -2.84 0.61 6.55
C ILE A 45 -1.68 0.29 7.48
N SER A 46 -0.96 1.34 7.87
CA SER A 46 0.19 1.17 8.75
C SER A 46 -0.27 0.91 10.18
N ALA A 47 0.66 0.46 11.01
CA ALA A 47 0.38 0.16 12.42
C ALA A 47 0.20 1.45 13.20
N GLY A 48 -0.51 1.36 14.31
CA GLY A 48 -0.62 2.45 15.27
C GLY A 48 -1.66 3.49 14.89
N SER A 49 -1.55 4.65 15.50
CA SER A 49 -2.45 5.77 15.28
C SER A 49 -1.70 7.05 15.58
N PRO A 50 -1.69 8.04 14.67
CA PRO A 50 -2.40 8.00 13.40
C PRO A 50 -1.77 6.99 12.45
N ALA A 51 -2.59 6.40 11.62
CA ALA A 51 -2.15 5.40 10.66
C ALA A 51 -2.27 5.95 9.25
N ARG A 52 -1.34 5.54 8.39
CA ARG A 52 -1.35 5.95 6.99
C ARG A 52 -2.01 4.89 6.15
N VAL A 53 -2.69 5.30 5.11
CA VAL A 53 -3.42 4.40 4.22
C VAL A 53 -2.95 4.65 2.79
N GLY A 54 -2.78 3.58 2.05
CA GLY A 54 -2.42 3.67 0.64
C GLY A 54 -2.97 2.47 -0.12
N ILE A 55 -2.65 2.36 -1.40
CA ILE A 55 -3.10 1.22 -2.20
C ILE A 55 -1.95 0.23 -2.36
N THR A 56 -2.30 -1.02 -2.62
CA THR A 56 -1.29 -2.07 -2.79
C THR A 56 -0.78 -2.09 -4.21
N GLU A 57 0.30 -2.82 -4.41
CA GLU A 57 0.83 -3.00 -5.76
C GLU A 57 -0.20 -3.69 -6.66
N PHE A 58 -1.01 -4.60 -6.10
CA PHE A 58 -2.06 -5.23 -6.86
C PHE A 58 -3.03 -4.20 -7.44
N ALA A 59 -3.49 -3.26 -6.60
CA ALA A 59 -4.39 -2.22 -7.04
C ALA A 59 -3.71 -1.29 -8.05
N ALA A 60 -2.44 -0.96 -7.79
CA ALA A 60 -1.70 -0.08 -8.67
C ALA A 60 -1.55 -0.67 -10.07
N ARG A 61 -1.27 -1.97 -10.14
CA ARG A 61 -1.14 -2.62 -11.45
C ARG A 61 -2.46 -2.68 -12.19
N ALA A 62 -3.55 -2.87 -11.46
CA ALA A 62 -4.87 -2.90 -12.09
C ALA A 62 -5.23 -1.54 -12.68
N LEU A 63 -4.81 -0.47 -12.02
CA LEU A 63 -5.06 0.88 -12.51
C LEU A 63 -4.11 1.29 -13.62
N ASP A 64 -2.89 0.79 -13.59
CA ASP A 64 -1.80 1.12 -14.49
C ASP A 64 -1.18 2.47 -14.13
N GLU A 65 -1.79 3.58 -14.45
CA GLU A 65 -1.24 4.89 -14.08
C GLU A 65 -2.37 5.80 -13.60
N ALA A 66 -2.25 6.25 -12.37
CA ALA A 66 -3.24 7.15 -11.81
C ALA A 66 -3.09 8.54 -12.41
N VAL A 67 -4.22 9.16 -12.75
CA VAL A 67 -4.22 10.50 -13.32
C VAL A 67 -4.96 11.51 -12.43
N TYR A 68 -5.69 11.02 -11.44
CA TYR A 68 -6.41 11.89 -10.51
C TYR A 68 -6.74 11.13 -9.24
N VAL A 69 -6.61 11.80 -8.09
CA VAL A 69 -7.04 11.24 -6.81
C VAL A 69 -7.98 12.23 -6.12
N ASP A 70 -9.01 11.69 -5.50
CA ASP A 70 -9.92 12.48 -4.69
C ASP A 70 -9.85 11.90 -3.29
N LEU A 71 -9.18 12.59 -2.39
CA LEU A 71 -8.92 12.11 -1.04
C LEU A 71 -9.95 12.68 -0.07
N PRO A 72 -10.20 11.98 1.07
CA PRO A 72 -11.13 12.52 2.06
C PRO A 72 -10.56 13.80 2.67
N GLU A 73 -11.43 14.67 3.11
CA GLU A 73 -11.01 15.95 3.68
C GLU A 73 -10.47 15.77 5.09
N VAL A 74 -9.45 16.56 5.41
CA VAL A 74 -8.93 16.61 6.77
C VAL A 74 -10.07 17.07 7.69
N GLY A 75 -10.24 16.36 8.79
CA GLY A 75 -11.30 16.64 9.74
C GLY A 75 -12.55 15.80 9.53
N SER A 76 -12.69 15.14 8.38
CA SER A 76 -13.85 14.30 8.14
C SER A 76 -13.63 12.92 8.77
N GLU A 77 -14.73 12.19 8.95
CA GLU A 77 -14.67 10.85 9.49
C GLU A 77 -14.88 9.83 8.38
N VAL A 78 -14.12 8.74 8.44
CA VAL A 78 -14.27 7.65 7.50
C VAL A 78 -14.71 6.42 8.27
N THR A 79 -15.44 5.53 7.59
CA THR A 79 -15.96 4.31 8.19
C THR A 79 -15.39 3.11 7.48
N ALA A 80 -14.90 2.14 8.25
CA ALA A 80 -14.32 0.93 7.67
C ALA A 80 -15.31 0.29 6.71
N GLY A 81 -14.83 -0.06 5.52
CA GLY A 81 -15.64 -0.73 4.50
C GLY A 81 -16.46 0.20 3.63
N GLN A 82 -16.37 1.51 3.83
CA GLN A 82 -17.13 2.46 3.04
C GLN A 82 -16.22 3.33 2.19
N ALA A 83 -16.72 3.72 1.02
CA ALA A 83 -15.94 4.55 0.12
C ALA A 83 -15.71 5.92 0.76
N CYS A 84 -14.49 6.41 0.67
CA CYS A 84 -14.13 7.71 1.23
C CYS A 84 -13.43 8.59 0.20
N GLY A 85 -13.18 8.07 -1.00
CA GLY A 85 -12.52 8.83 -2.05
C GLY A 85 -12.47 8.02 -3.31
N GLU A 86 -11.68 8.48 -4.28
CA GLU A 86 -11.53 7.82 -5.56
C GLU A 86 -10.13 7.97 -6.09
N ILE A 87 -9.73 7.00 -6.90
CA ILE A 87 -8.50 7.13 -7.67
C ILE A 87 -8.85 6.79 -9.12
N GLU A 88 -8.43 7.66 -10.02
CA GLU A 88 -8.82 7.57 -11.41
C GLU A 88 -7.62 7.32 -12.29
N SER A 89 -7.76 6.40 -13.24
CA SER A 89 -6.75 6.17 -14.25
C SER A 89 -7.36 6.49 -15.61
N VAL A 90 -6.54 6.38 -16.65
CA VAL A 90 -7.02 6.64 -18.01
C VAL A 90 -8.18 5.70 -18.36
N LYS A 91 -8.12 4.47 -17.87
CA LYS A 91 -9.08 3.45 -18.28
C LYS A 91 -10.18 3.15 -17.27
N SER A 92 -10.05 3.59 -16.03
CA SER A 92 -11.03 3.21 -15.00
C SER A 92 -11.01 4.14 -13.82
N VAL A 93 -12.05 4.03 -13.00
CA VAL A 93 -12.17 4.75 -11.73
C VAL A 93 -12.36 3.71 -10.64
N SER A 94 -11.65 3.86 -9.55
CA SER A 94 -11.73 2.92 -8.43
C SER A 94 -12.04 3.69 -7.16
N ASP A 95 -12.95 3.15 -6.35
CA ASP A 95 -13.23 3.76 -5.05
C ASP A 95 -12.08 3.50 -4.10
N LEU A 96 -11.82 4.47 -3.25
CA LEU A 96 -10.96 4.27 -2.09
C LEU A 96 -11.88 3.89 -0.94
N VAL A 97 -11.70 2.69 -0.41
CA VAL A 97 -12.56 2.16 0.66
C VAL A 97 -11.74 2.16 1.94
N ALA A 98 -12.23 2.83 2.97
CA ALA A 98 -11.45 2.97 4.19
C ALA A 98 -11.22 1.60 4.82
N PRO A 99 -9.95 1.23 5.12
CA PRO A 99 -9.67 -0.06 5.75
C PRO A 99 -9.94 -0.05 7.25
N ALA A 100 -10.09 1.13 7.84
CA ALA A 100 -10.41 1.28 9.26
C ALA A 100 -11.22 2.54 9.43
N GLY A 101 -11.91 2.67 10.56
CA GLY A 101 -12.68 3.87 10.85
C GLY A 101 -11.87 4.85 11.66
N GLY A 102 -12.10 6.14 11.43
CA GLY A 102 -11.40 7.15 12.18
C GLY A 102 -11.57 8.53 11.57
N LYS A 103 -10.77 9.46 12.08
CA LYS A 103 -10.81 10.84 11.64
C LYS A 103 -9.59 11.15 10.79
N VAL A 104 -9.82 11.76 9.64
CA VAL A 104 -8.72 12.11 8.74
C VAL A 104 -7.97 13.29 9.33
N VAL A 105 -6.67 13.10 9.57
CA VAL A 105 -5.83 14.14 10.16
C VAL A 105 -4.83 14.72 9.17
N ALA A 106 -4.59 14.04 8.05
CA ALA A 106 -3.67 14.56 7.03
C ALA A 106 -3.96 13.89 5.70
N VAL A 107 -3.63 14.59 4.61
CA VAL A 107 -3.64 14.01 3.28
C VAL A 107 -2.29 14.29 2.66
N ASN A 108 -1.87 13.42 1.74
CA ASN A 108 -0.57 13.56 1.10
C ASN A 108 -0.72 14.47 -0.12
N GLN A 109 -0.33 15.71 0.06
CA GLN A 109 -0.46 16.70 -1.01
C GLN A 109 0.38 16.32 -2.23
N ASP A 110 1.49 15.63 -2.03
CA ASP A 110 2.34 15.23 -3.13
C ASP A 110 1.60 14.37 -4.14
N VAL A 111 0.73 13.47 -3.65
CA VAL A 111 -0.01 12.58 -4.55
C VAL A 111 -1.19 13.32 -5.20
N VAL A 112 -1.72 14.33 -4.54
CA VAL A 112 -2.74 15.17 -5.16
C VAL A 112 -2.13 15.94 -6.33
N ASP A 113 -0.92 16.44 -6.14
CA ASP A 113 -0.22 17.21 -7.18
C ASP A 113 0.32 16.31 -8.29
N ASP A 114 0.68 15.07 -7.95
CA ASP A 114 1.26 14.13 -8.91
C ASP A 114 0.66 12.75 -8.67
N PRO A 115 -0.55 12.50 -9.17
CA PRO A 115 -1.27 11.26 -8.87
C PRO A 115 -0.56 9.98 -9.25
N LYS A 116 0.33 10.02 -10.24
CA LYS A 116 0.99 8.79 -10.65
C LYS A 116 1.94 8.23 -9.58
N LEU A 117 2.28 9.03 -8.57
CA LEU A 117 3.07 8.50 -7.45
C LEU A 117 2.38 7.31 -6.81
N ALA A 118 1.04 7.32 -6.77
CA ALA A 118 0.29 6.23 -6.16
C ALA A 118 0.46 4.91 -6.90
N THR A 119 0.64 4.97 -8.22
CA THR A 119 0.81 3.75 -9.00
C THR A 119 2.27 3.43 -9.28
N ASP A 120 3.15 4.43 -9.25
CA ASP A 120 4.58 4.20 -9.44
C ASP A 120 5.21 3.55 -8.21
N ASP A 121 4.79 3.96 -7.01
CA ASP A 121 5.37 3.46 -5.77
C ASP A 121 4.27 3.32 -4.73
N PRO A 122 3.35 2.36 -4.93
CA PRO A 122 2.17 2.28 -4.07
C PRO A 122 2.47 2.02 -2.61
N HIS A 123 3.50 1.25 -2.30
CA HIS A 123 3.79 0.93 -0.91
C HIS A 123 4.59 2.04 -0.23
N GLY A 124 5.22 2.89 -1.01
CA GLY A 124 5.97 4.03 -0.47
C GLY A 124 5.19 5.33 -0.49
N THR A 125 3.98 5.32 -1.07
CA THR A 125 3.18 6.54 -1.20
C THR A 125 1.91 6.39 -0.39
N TRP A 126 1.82 7.13 0.71
CA TRP A 126 0.59 7.12 1.49
C TRP A 126 -0.37 8.14 0.89
N LEU A 127 -1.67 7.91 1.06
CA LEU A 127 -2.71 8.78 0.52
C LEU A 127 -3.27 9.70 1.59
N TYR A 128 -3.68 9.14 2.72
CA TYR A 128 -4.21 9.92 3.81
C TYR A 128 -3.88 9.26 5.13
N GLU A 129 -4.06 10.00 6.21
CA GLU A 129 -3.69 9.54 7.55
C GLU A 129 -4.89 9.71 8.46
N ILE A 130 -5.18 8.70 9.25
CA ILE A 130 -6.35 8.74 10.14
C ILE A 130 -5.94 8.48 11.58
N GLU A 131 -6.66 9.15 12.48
CA GLU A 131 -6.61 8.84 13.90
C GLU A 131 -7.60 7.70 14.07
N VAL A 132 -7.11 6.51 14.36
CA VAL A 132 -7.89 5.28 14.28
C VAL A 132 -8.87 5.19 15.44
N ALA A 133 -10.16 5.08 15.13
CA ALA A 133 -11.19 4.85 16.14
C ALA A 133 -11.60 3.39 16.17
N GLU A 134 -11.59 2.73 15.02
CA GLU A 134 -11.98 1.35 14.92
C GLU A 134 -11.15 0.66 13.85
N ARG A 135 -10.51 -0.44 14.22
CA ARG A 135 -9.72 -1.20 13.25
C ARG A 135 -10.33 -2.60 13.18
N PRO A 136 -10.99 -2.94 12.07
CA PRO A 136 -11.54 -4.28 11.93
C PRO A 136 -10.43 -5.29 11.75
N GLU A 137 -10.79 -6.54 11.68
CA GLU A 137 -9.82 -7.58 11.41
C GLU A 137 -9.34 -7.45 9.97
N LEU A 138 -8.03 -7.31 9.81
CA LEU A 138 -7.42 -7.13 8.50
C LEU A 138 -6.39 -8.23 8.29
N MET A 139 -5.91 -8.36 7.05
CA MET A 139 -4.95 -9.39 6.71
C MET A 139 -3.53 -8.91 6.96
N ASP A 140 -2.66 -9.82 7.37
CA ASP A 140 -1.22 -9.52 7.34
C ASP A 140 -0.71 -9.74 5.92
N SER A 141 0.58 -9.53 5.69
CA SER A 141 1.12 -9.61 4.34
C SER A 141 0.98 -11.01 3.74
N ALA A 142 1.17 -12.05 4.53
CA ALA A 142 1.08 -13.41 4.01
C ALA A 142 -0.35 -13.76 3.63
N ALA A 143 -1.31 -13.39 4.48
CA ALA A 143 -2.72 -13.66 4.19
C ALA A 143 -3.19 -12.86 2.98
N TYR A 144 -2.75 -11.61 2.89
CA TYR A 144 -3.12 -10.78 1.76
C TYR A 144 -2.52 -11.29 0.46
N GLU A 145 -1.27 -11.75 0.52
CA GLU A 145 -0.63 -12.28 -0.68
C GLU A 145 -1.41 -13.47 -1.23
N ALA A 146 -1.87 -14.37 -0.35
CA ALA A 146 -2.67 -15.51 -0.77
C ALA A 146 -4.01 -15.05 -1.34
N PHE A 147 -4.62 -14.07 -0.71
CA PHE A 147 -5.89 -13.52 -1.17
C PHE A 147 -5.74 -12.87 -2.56
N ALA A 148 -4.70 -12.10 -2.76
CA ALA A 148 -4.48 -11.39 -4.01
C ALA A 148 -4.20 -12.33 -5.17
N LYS A 149 -3.58 -13.49 -4.89
CA LYS A 149 -3.32 -14.46 -5.94
C LYS A 149 -4.58 -15.03 -6.54
N GLU A 150 -5.66 -15.05 -5.76
CA GLU A 150 -6.92 -15.62 -6.23
C GLU A 150 -7.88 -14.55 -6.75
N ALA A 151 -7.48 -13.30 -6.70
CA ALA A 151 -8.35 -12.20 -7.11
C ALA A 151 -8.37 -12.02 -8.63
#